data_f28a21c5a93b316445661650b7636036
#
_entry.id   f28a21c5a93b316445661650b7636036
#
_cell.length_a   1.000
_cell.length_b   1.000
_cell.length_c   1.000
_cell.angle_alpha   90.00
_cell.angle_beta   90.00
_cell.angle_gamma   90.00
#
_symmetry.space_group_name_H-M   'P 1'
#
loop_
_entity.id
_entity.type
_entity.pdbx_description
1 polymer ?
#
loop_
_entity_poly.entity_id
_entity_poly.type
_entity_poly.pdbx_seq_one_letter_code
_entity_poly.pdbx_strand_id
1 'polypeptide(L)'
;IILVVLIAAVFYLVRNNIFTRINSYLSNNEKTFIRIRNICLIIIGISGAAWVLLTQSNAGADQYYVLDAARGLRNGDYSAFRYNGYIAKYTNQIGLLFIEYIIGFIVGDYNYLFWQLLNVVMIVFTYKMFSDILEILKLPRIASLSTIILGILFFPWTLYSVFIYGNVAGLFFATSA
;
A
#
# COMPACT_ATOMS: atom_id res chain seq x y z
N ILE A 1 30.48 -4.86 -2.25
CA ILE A 1 30.76 -3.61 -3.00
C ILE A 1 29.59 -2.63 -2.89
N ILE A 2 28.36 -3.01 -3.27
CA ILE A 2 27.17 -2.13 -3.26
C ILE A 2 26.95 -1.49 -1.88
N LEU A 3 26.98 -2.27 -0.79
CA LEU A 3 26.79 -1.77 0.57
C LEU A 3 27.84 -0.71 0.96
N VAL A 4 29.09 -0.93 0.58
CA VAL A 4 30.18 0.03 0.87
C VAL A 4 29.97 1.35 0.12
N VAL A 5 29.53 1.27 -1.15
CA VAL A 5 29.21 2.47 -1.95
C VAL A 5 28.03 3.23 -1.34
N LEU A 6 26.99 2.52 -0.89
CA LEU A 6 25.83 3.15 -0.23
C LEU A 6 26.24 3.84 1.09
N ILE A 7 27.04 3.17 1.93
CA ILE A 7 27.54 3.76 3.18
C ILE A 7 28.39 5.00 2.89
N ALA A 8 29.30 4.92 1.93
CA ALA A 8 30.13 6.06 1.53
C ALA A 8 29.29 7.23 1.00
N ALA A 9 28.26 6.95 0.19
CA ALA A 9 27.34 7.96 -0.31
C ALA A 9 26.55 8.64 0.82
N VAL A 10 26.00 7.85 1.77
CA VAL A 10 25.29 8.40 2.95
C VAL A 10 26.24 9.25 3.79
N PHE A 11 27.44 8.74 4.06
CA PHE A 11 28.46 9.50 4.80
C PHE A 11 28.80 10.82 4.12
N TYR A 12 29.02 10.82 2.81
CA TYR A 12 29.27 12.03 2.01
C TYR A 12 28.12 13.06 2.14
N LEU A 13 26.86 12.58 2.00
CA LEU A 13 25.66 13.43 2.10
C LEU A 13 25.51 14.06 3.48
N VAL A 14 25.79 13.27 4.54
CA VAL A 14 25.74 13.75 5.93
C VAL A 14 26.85 14.75 6.18
N ARG A 15 28.11 14.42 5.80
CA ARG A 15 29.30 15.28 6.00
C ARG A 15 29.14 16.67 5.35
N ASN A 16 28.52 16.74 4.17
CA ASN A 16 28.32 18.00 3.43
C ASN A 16 27.06 18.76 3.82
N ASN A 17 26.34 18.33 4.88
CA ASN A 17 25.10 18.94 5.33
C ASN A 17 24.01 19.03 4.22
N ILE A 18 24.06 18.11 3.23
CA ILE A 18 23.16 18.16 2.07
C ILE A 18 21.70 17.99 2.54
N PHE A 19 21.46 17.05 3.46
CA PHE A 19 20.11 16.86 4.03
C PHE A 19 19.58 18.12 4.70
N THR A 20 20.42 18.85 5.46
CA THR A 20 20.03 20.10 6.13
C THR A 20 19.68 21.18 5.11
N ARG A 21 20.49 21.31 4.04
CA ARG A 21 20.26 22.30 2.97
C ARG A 21 18.97 21.99 2.21
N ILE A 22 18.75 20.73 1.83
CA ILE A 22 17.51 20.32 1.15
C ILE A 22 16.30 20.56 2.06
N ASN A 23 16.40 20.19 3.35
CA ASN A 23 15.31 20.42 4.28
C ASN A 23 14.98 21.92 4.45
N SER A 24 15.99 22.78 4.59
CA SER A 24 15.80 24.24 4.66
C SER A 24 15.11 24.78 3.40
N TYR A 25 15.56 24.31 2.22
CA TYR A 25 14.91 24.69 0.96
C TYR A 25 13.45 24.27 0.91
N LEU A 26 13.13 23.02 1.26
CA LEU A 26 11.77 22.50 1.26
C LEU A 26 10.89 23.16 2.32
N SER A 27 11.45 23.51 3.48
CA SER A 27 10.74 24.22 4.55
C SER A 27 10.35 25.62 4.14
N ASN A 28 11.21 26.31 3.37
CA ASN A 28 10.95 27.65 2.85
C ASN A 28 10.08 27.65 1.59
N ASN A 29 9.92 26.50 0.93
CA ASN A 29 9.18 26.37 -0.34
C ASN A 29 8.13 25.26 -0.26
N GLU A 30 7.08 25.48 0.49
CA GLU A 30 5.99 24.51 0.72
C GLU A 30 5.35 24.00 -0.58
N LYS A 31 5.07 24.90 -1.52
CA LYS A 31 4.49 24.52 -2.82
C LYS A 31 5.38 23.53 -3.59
N THR A 32 6.70 23.71 -3.50
CA THR A 32 7.67 22.79 -4.14
C THR A 32 7.67 21.44 -3.45
N PHE A 33 7.65 21.43 -2.11
CA PHE A 33 7.55 20.19 -1.34
C PHE A 33 6.29 19.39 -1.73
N ILE A 34 5.10 20.03 -1.71
CA ILE A 34 3.84 19.39 -2.08
C ILE A 34 3.88 18.85 -3.50
N ARG A 35 4.45 19.61 -4.45
CA ARG A 35 4.58 19.19 -5.83
C ARG A 35 5.45 17.93 -5.97
N ILE A 36 6.63 17.90 -5.35
CA ILE A 36 7.54 16.73 -5.39
C ILE A 36 6.86 15.55 -4.74
N ARG A 37 6.25 15.73 -3.57
CA ARG A 37 5.50 14.69 -2.87
C ARG A 37 4.44 14.06 -3.79
N ASN A 38 3.61 14.88 -4.41
CA ASN A 38 2.53 14.39 -5.26
C ASN A 38 3.05 13.67 -6.53
N ILE A 39 4.15 14.16 -7.12
CA ILE A 39 4.80 13.47 -8.25
C ILE A 39 5.27 12.08 -7.82
N CYS A 40 5.92 11.95 -6.65
CA CYS A 40 6.36 10.66 -6.14
C CYS A 40 5.18 9.71 -5.87
N LEU A 41 4.08 10.20 -5.31
CA LEU A 41 2.86 9.41 -5.09
C LEU A 41 2.24 8.94 -6.41
N ILE A 42 2.22 9.80 -7.43
CA ILE A 42 1.75 9.44 -8.78
C ILE A 42 2.65 8.34 -9.38
N ILE A 43 3.97 8.42 -9.20
CA ILE A 43 4.89 7.37 -9.66
C ILE A 43 4.58 6.04 -9.00
N ILE A 44 4.34 6.01 -7.69
CA ILE A 44 3.92 4.79 -6.97
C ILE A 44 2.63 4.24 -7.58
N GLY A 45 1.63 5.10 -7.79
CA GLY A 45 0.34 4.70 -8.36
C GLY A 45 0.47 4.13 -9.78
N ILE A 46 1.21 4.83 -10.66
CA ILE A 46 1.44 4.37 -12.04
C ILE A 46 2.19 3.04 -12.05
N SER A 47 3.25 2.91 -11.24
CA SER A 47 4.03 1.67 -11.15
C SER A 47 3.19 0.50 -10.68
N GLY A 48 2.35 0.70 -9.65
CA GLY A 48 1.44 -0.31 -9.14
C GLY A 48 0.37 -0.70 -10.16
N ALA A 49 -0.27 0.29 -10.79
CA ALA A 49 -1.26 0.03 -11.83
C ALA A 49 -0.66 -0.68 -13.05
N ALA A 50 0.51 -0.26 -13.51
CA ALA A 50 1.23 -0.93 -14.59
C ALA A 50 1.55 -2.39 -14.23
N TRP A 51 2.01 -2.64 -13.01
CA TRP A 51 2.28 -3.98 -12.52
C TRP A 51 1.03 -4.86 -12.53
N VAL A 52 -0.09 -4.38 -12.00
CA VAL A 52 -1.38 -5.08 -12.01
C VAL A 52 -1.82 -5.41 -13.44
N LEU A 53 -1.77 -4.43 -14.34
CA LEU A 53 -2.22 -4.60 -15.73
C LEU A 53 -1.32 -5.53 -16.54
N LEU A 54 -0.01 -5.57 -16.24
CA LEU A 54 0.94 -6.44 -16.94
C LEU A 54 0.90 -7.87 -16.43
N THR A 55 0.69 -8.08 -15.13
CA THR A 55 0.69 -9.42 -14.55
C THR A 55 -0.62 -10.16 -14.77
N GLN A 56 -1.75 -9.44 -14.81
CA GLN A 56 -3.11 -10.03 -14.95
C GLN A 56 -3.32 -11.26 -14.06
N SER A 57 -2.79 -11.22 -12.84
CA SER A 57 -2.81 -12.37 -11.95
C SER A 57 -4.21 -12.62 -11.40
N ASN A 58 -4.57 -13.90 -11.26
CA ASN A 58 -5.81 -14.31 -10.60
C ASN A 58 -5.53 -14.58 -9.12
N ALA A 59 -6.56 -14.43 -8.29
CA ALA A 59 -6.47 -14.85 -6.91
C ALA A 59 -6.28 -16.36 -6.82
N GLY A 60 -5.30 -16.77 -6.01
CA GLY A 60 -5.02 -18.16 -5.75
C GLY A 60 -5.00 -18.46 -4.25
N ALA A 61 -5.10 -19.73 -3.87
CA ALA A 61 -5.02 -20.17 -2.48
C ALA A 61 -5.97 -19.37 -1.55
N ASP A 62 -5.43 -18.81 -0.48
CA ASP A 62 -6.22 -18.12 0.55
C ASP A 62 -7.03 -16.93 0.00
N GLN A 63 -6.50 -16.20 -0.97
CA GLN A 63 -7.21 -15.07 -1.61
C GLN A 63 -8.53 -15.54 -2.25
N TYR A 64 -8.45 -16.66 -2.97
CA TYR A 64 -9.63 -17.26 -3.58
C TYR A 64 -10.66 -17.68 -2.55
N TYR A 65 -10.22 -18.31 -1.45
CA TYR A 65 -11.15 -18.79 -0.40
C TYR A 65 -11.87 -17.65 0.33
N VAL A 66 -11.23 -16.50 0.54
CA VAL A 66 -11.90 -15.33 1.15
C VAL A 66 -12.94 -14.75 0.20
N LEU A 67 -12.58 -14.54 -1.08
CA LEU A 67 -13.52 -14.07 -2.11
C LEU A 67 -14.70 -15.03 -2.32
N ASP A 68 -14.43 -16.34 -2.34
CA ASP A 68 -15.48 -17.35 -2.46
C ASP A 68 -16.40 -17.38 -1.23
N ALA A 69 -15.85 -17.24 -0.02
CA ALA A 69 -16.63 -17.11 1.20
C ALA A 69 -17.49 -15.85 1.20
N ALA A 70 -16.97 -14.72 0.71
CA ALA A 70 -17.73 -13.47 0.59
C ALA A 70 -18.89 -13.61 -0.43
N ARG A 71 -18.64 -14.26 -1.55
CA ARG A 71 -19.68 -14.62 -2.54
C ARG A 71 -20.72 -15.56 -1.95
N GLY A 72 -20.28 -16.65 -1.28
CA GLY A 72 -21.16 -17.60 -0.61
C GLY A 72 -22.10 -16.88 0.35
N LEU A 73 -21.56 -15.99 1.19
CA LEU A 73 -22.34 -15.20 2.14
C LEU A 73 -23.40 -14.33 1.45
N ARG A 74 -23.11 -13.71 0.29
CA ARG A 74 -24.09 -12.95 -0.52
C ARG A 74 -25.22 -13.84 -1.05
N ASN A 75 -24.93 -15.10 -1.32
CA ASN A 75 -25.89 -16.09 -1.83
C ASN A 75 -26.56 -16.91 -0.71
N GLY A 76 -26.35 -16.57 0.57
CA GLY A 76 -26.92 -17.30 1.70
C GLY A 76 -26.20 -18.60 2.07
N ASP A 77 -25.01 -18.84 1.53
CA ASP A 77 -24.18 -19.98 1.92
C ASP A 77 -23.23 -19.58 3.06
N TYR A 78 -23.39 -20.24 4.19
CA TYR A 78 -22.61 -20.03 5.41
C TYR A 78 -21.58 -21.17 5.65
N SER A 79 -21.31 -22.00 4.66
CA SER A 79 -20.43 -23.17 4.79
C SER A 79 -19.01 -22.79 5.24
N ALA A 80 -18.50 -21.64 4.79
CA ALA A 80 -17.19 -21.12 5.18
C ALA A 80 -17.05 -20.84 6.68
N PHE A 81 -18.17 -20.63 7.39
CA PHE A 81 -18.21 -20.37 8.85
C PHE A 81 -18.49 -21.61 9.70
N ARG A 82 -18.83 -22.73 9.07
CA ARG A 82 -19.10 -23.99 9.77
C ARG A 82 -17.80 -24.68 10.18
N TYR A 83 -17.92 -25.69 11.04
CA TYR A 83 -16.80 -26.53 11.42
C TYR A 83 -16.03 -27.01 10.18
N ASN A 84 -14.70 -26.88 10.21
CA ASN A 84 -13.77 -27.08 9.08
C ASN A 84 -13.89 -26.10 7.90
N GLY A 85 -14.78 -25.11 7.93
CA GLY A 85 -14.83 -24.04 6.92
C GLY A 85 -13.61 -23.13 6.98
N TYR A 86 -13.30 -22.49 5.88
CA TYR A 86 -12.10 -21.65 5.75
C TYR A 86 -12.09 -20.50 6.77
N ILE A 87 -13.19 -19.76 6.90
CA ILE A 87 -13.28 -18.61 7.81
C ILE A 87 -13.32 -19.05 9.28
N ALA A 88 -13.89 -20.21 9.58
CA ALA A 88 -13.85 -20.77 10.94
C ALA A 88 -12.41 -21.11 11.38
N LYS A 89 -11.54 -21.49 10.42
CA LYS A 89 -10.11 -21.74 10.68
C LYS A 89 -9.28 -20.45 10.74
N TYR A 90 -9.58 -19.49 9.88
CA TYR A 90 -8.79 -18.27 9.66
C TYR A 90 -9.63 -17.04 10.00
N THR A 91 -10.02 -16.90 11.26
CA THR A 91 -10.88 -15.82 11.77
C THR A 91 -10.30 -14.43 11.58
N ASN A 92 -8.98 -14.29 11.44
CA ASN A 92 -8.29 -13.05 11.11
C ASN A 92 -8.66 -12.50 9.72
N GLN A 93 -9.25 -13.31 8.84
CA GLN A 93 -9.70 -12.88 7.52
C GLN A 93 -11.12 -12.27 7.52
N ILE A 94 -11.83 -12.27 8.64
CA ILE A 94 -13.21 -11.76 8.72
C ILE A 94 -13.29 -10.28 8.28
N GLY A 95 -12.32 -9.45 8.66
CA GLY A 95 -12.30 -8.04 8.26
C GLY A 95 -12.23 -7.86 6.73
N LEU A 96 -11.34 -8.59 6.06
CA LEU A 96 -11.23 -8.59 4.60
C LEU A 96 -12.51 -9.12 3.96
N LEU A 97 -13.02 -10.25 4.46
CA LEU A 97 -14.27 -10.85 3.98
C LEU A 97 -15.44 -9.86 4.02
N PHE A 98 -15.59 -9.08 5.09
CA PHE A 98 -16.66 -8.07 5.16
C PHE A 98 -16.50 -6.97 4.10
N ILE A 99 -15.28 -6.53 3.85
CA ILE A 99 -15.00 -5.55 2.79
C ILE A 99 -15.39 -6.16 1.43
N GLU A 100 -14.97 -7.37 1.15
CA GLU A 100 -15.29 -8.10 -0.09
C GLU A 100 -16.79 -8.40 -0.22
N TYR A 101 -17.46 -8.73 0.87
CA TYR A 101 -18.90 -8.93 0.91
C TYR A 101 -19.67 -7.67 0.47
N ILE A 102 -19.35 -6.51 1.09
CA ILE A 102 -20.05 -5.25 0.80
C ILE A 102 -19.75 -4.76 -0.62
N ILE A 103 -18.47 -4.72 -0.99
CA ILE A 103 -18.04 -4.19 -2.29
C ILE A 103 -18.47 -5.12 -3.42
N GLY A 104 -18.53 -6.43 -3.18
CA GLY A 104 -18.95 -7.40 -4.18
C GLY A 104 -20.38 -7.22 -4.71
N PHE A 105 -21.27 -6.55 -3.97
CA PHE A 105 -22.58 -6.14 -4.50
C PHE A 105 -22.48 -5.10 -5.62
N ILE A 106 -21.40 -4.34 -5.66
CA ILE A 106 -21.19 -3.23 -6.62
C ILE A 106 -20.35 -3.70 -7.79
N VAL A 107 -19.22 -4.39 -7.52
CA VAL A 107 -18.23 -4.72 -8.54
C VAL A 107 -18.36 -6.13 -9.10
N GLY A 108 -19.23 -6.95 -8.51
CA GLY A 108 -19.42 -8.35 -8.89
C GLY A 108 -18.40 -9.31 -8.25
N ASP A 109 -18.68 -10.60 -8.45
CA ASP A 109 -17.86 -11.68 -7.94
C ASP A 109 -16.57 -11.83 -8.77
N TYR A 110 -15.49 -12.18 -8.09
CA TYR A 110 -14.19 -12.47 -8.72
C TYR A 110 -13.62 -11.36 -9.61
N ASN A 111 -13.98 -10.11 -9.38
CA ASN A 111 -13.38 -8.98 -10.10
C ASN A 111 -11.99 -8.67 -9.54
N TYR A 112 -11.01 -9.58 -9.82
CA TYR A 112 -9.65 -9.48 -9.30
C TYR A 112 -8.97 -8.18 -9.69
N LEU A 113 -9.18 -7.70 -10.91
CA LEU A 113 -8.60 -6.45 -11.40
C LEU A 113 -9.02 -5.27 -10.52
N PHE A 114 -10.29 -5.20 -10.16
CA PHE A 114 -10.81 -4.15 -9.27
C PHE A 114 -10.09 -4.17 -7.91
N TRP A 115 -10.00 -5.36 -7.29
CA TRP A 115 -9.37 -5.51 -5.97
C TRP A 115 -7.88 -5.17 -6.00
N GLN A 116 -7.17 -5.56 -7.05
CA GLN A 116 -5.77 -5.26 -7.23
C GLN A 116 -5.53 -3.76 -7.44
N LEU A 117 -6.36 -3.09 -8.25
CA LEU A 117 -6.30 -1.64 -8.42
C LEU A 117 -6.68 -0.89 -7.14
N LEU A 118 -7.65 -1.41 -6.36
CA LEU A 118 -7.97 -0.87 -5.05
C LEU A 118 -6.77 -0.97 -4.09
N ASN A 119 -6.02 -2.06 -4.11
CA ASN A 119 -4.77 -2.18 -3.36
C ASN A 119 -3.76 -1.10 -3.76
N VAL A 120 -3.61 -0.80 -5.06
CA VAL A 120 -2.73 0.29 -5.53
C VAL A 120 -3.17 1.62 -4.93
N VAL A 121 -4.46 1.92 -4.97
CA VAL A 121 -5.01 3.15 -4.37
C VAL A 121 -4.71 3.21 -2.87
N MET A 122 -4.97 2.12 -2.13
CA MET A 122 -4.67 2.05 -0.70
C MET A 122 -3.18 2.24 -0.41
N ILE A 123 -2.27 1.67 -1.21
CA ILE A 123 -0.82 1.86 -1.08
C ILE A 123 -0.45 3.34 -1.24
N VAL A 124 -0.95 4.01 -2.27
CA VAL A 124 -0.68 5.44 -2.52
C VAL A 124 -1.15 6.30 -1.34
N PHE A 125 -2.37 6.07 -0.86
CA PHE A 125 -2.92 6.81 0.28
C PHE A 125 -2.17 6.50 1.57
N THR A 126 -1.71 5.27 1.79
CA THR A 126 -0.87 4.90 2.94
C THR A 126 0.41 5.74 2.97
N TYR A 127 1.13 5.85 1.83
CA TYR A 127 2.32 6.71 1.76
C TYR A 127 2.00 8.18 1.96
N LYS A 128 0.85 8.65 1.44
CA LYS A 128 0.40 10.01 1.70
C LYS A 128 0.17 10.24 3.19
N MET A 129 -0.55 9.33 3.86
CA MET A 129 -0.82 9.43 5.30
C MET A 129 0.46 9.36 6.13
N PHE A 130 1.42 8.50 5.78
CA PHE A 130 2.74 8.52 6.43
C PHE A 130 3.42 9.88 6.30
N SER A 131 3.38 10.50 5.10
CA SER A 131 3.89 11.86 4.91
C SER A 131 3.18 12.87 5.83
N ASP A 132 1.87 12.81 5.90
CA ASP A 132 1.06 13.73 6.72
C ASP A 132 1.34 13.52 8.23
N ILE A 133 1.47 12.26 8.69
CA ILE A 133 1.84 11.94 10.08
C ILE A 133 3.21 12.55 10.42
N LEU A 134 4.21 12.42 9.54
CA LEU A 134 5.53 12.98 9.77
C LEU A 134 5.49 14.52 9.84
N GLU A 135 4.61 15.17 9.08
CA GLU A 135 4.38 16.61 9.15
C GLU A 135 3.68 17.01 10.48
N ILE A 136 2.67 16.25 10.92
CA ILE A 136 2.00 16.45 12.23
C ILE A 136 2.99 16.32 13.39
N LEU A 137 3.89 15.35 13.31
CA LEU A 137 4.97 15.15 14.28
C LEU A 137 6.09 16.18 14.17
N LYS A 138 5.96 17.18 13.28
CA LYS A 138 6.95 18.25 13.02
C LYS A 138 8.33 17.73 12.66
N LEU A 139 8.39 16.56 12.03
CA LEU A 139 9.66 16.03 11.53
C LEU A 139 10.11 16.80 10.27
N PRO A 140 11.43 16.77 9.95
CA PRO A 140 11.95 17.44 8.76
C PRO A 140 11.23 16.97 7.48
N ARG A 141 10.90 17.90 6.58
CA ARG A 141 10.21 17.60 5.30
C ARG A 141 10.98 16.60 4.43
N ILE A 142 12.30 16.58 4.58
CA ILE A 142 13.12 15.57 3.90
C ILE A 142 12.83 14.17 4.41
N ALA A 143 12.48 13.96 5.66
CA ALA A 143 12.09 12.65 6.19
C ALA A 143 10.80 12.14 5.49
N SER A 144 9.81 13.02 5.34
CA SER A 144 8.58 12.72 4.61
C SER A 144 8.85 12.31 3.14
N LEU A 145 9.66 13.09 2.41
CA LEU A 145 10.03 12.73 1.04
C LEU A 145 10.85 11.45 0.98
N SER A 146 11.79 11.23 1.91
CA SER A 146 12.58 10.00 1.97
C SER A 146 11.72 8.76 2.15
N THR A 147 10.69 8.83 2.98
CA THR A 147 9.73 7.73 3.18
C THR A 147 9.03 7.36 1.87
N ILE A 148 8.57 8.36 1.11
CA ILE A 148 7.89 8.11 -0.17
C ILE A 148 8.88 7.61 -1.24
N ILE A 149 10.10 8.19 -1.30
CA ILE A 149 11.15 7.74 -2.22
C ILE A 149 11.56 6.29 -1.92
N LEU A 150 11.69 5.95 -0.65
CA LEU A 150 11.91 4.55 -0.25
C LEU A 150 10.77 3.65 -0.71
N GLY A 151 9.52 4.14 -0.69
CA GLY A 151 8.36 3.43 -1.23
C GLY A 151 8.49 3.15 -2.73
N ILE A 152 9.01 4.09 -3.52
CA ILE A 152 9.28 3.89 -4.95
C ILE A 152 10.39 2.85 -5.15
N LEU A 153 11.45 2.92 -4.34
CA LEU A 153 12.61 2.03 -4.44
C LEU A 153 12.34 0.64 -3.86
N PHE A 154 11.42 0.54 -2.90
CA PHE A 154 11.04 -0.72 -2.26
C PHE A 154 9.98 -1.45 -3.09
N PHE A 155 10.42 -1.96 -4.22
CA PHE A 155 9.57 -2.66 -5.20
C PHE A 155 8.69 -3.80 -4.64
N PRO A 156 9.08 -4.57 -3.59
CA PRO A 156 8.20 -5.58 -3.00
C PRO A 156 6.82 -5.06 -2.63
N TRP A 157 6.69 -3.81 -2.19
CA TRP A 157 5.40 -3.22 -1.83
C TRP A 157 4.49 -3.02 -3.05
N THR A 158 5.07 -2.66 -4.20
CA THR A 158 4.36 -2.62 -5.48
C THR A 158 3.92 -4.01 -5.92
N LEU A 159 4.77 -5.04 -5.72
CA LEU A 159 4.42 -6.42 -6.03
C LEU A 159 3.22 -6.92 -5.21
N TYR A 160 3.09 -6.45 -3.96
CA TYR A 160 1.97 -6.83 -3.09
C TYR A 160 0.61 -6.30 -3.58
N SER A 161 0.57 -5.35 -4.52
CA SER A 161 -0.70 -4.84 -5.06
C SER A 161 -1.56 -5.92 -5.72
N VAL A 162 -0.94 -6.96 -6.29
CA VAL A 162 -1.67 -8.08 -6.92
C VAL A 162 -2.20 -9.11 -5.92
N PHE A 163 -1.79 -9.04 -4.66
CA PHE A 163 -2.25 -9.95 -3.63
C PHE A 163 -3.45 -9.36 -2.89
N ILE A 164 -4.62 -9.97 -3.05
CA ILE A 164 -5.86 -9.58 -2.37
C ILE A 164 -5.85 -10.18 -0.96
N TYR A 165 -4.87 -9.78 -0.16
CA TYR A 165 -4.76 -10.12 1.26
C TYR A 165 -5.07 -8.89 2.11
N GLY A 166 -5.54 -9.11 3.32
CA GLY A 166 -5.83 -8.04 4.28
C GLY A 166 -4.62 -7.17 4.69
N ASN A 167 -3.39 -7.50 4.25
CA ASN A 167 -2.18 -6.77 4.63
C ASN A 167 -2.18 -5.31 4.15
N VAL A 168 -2.53 -5.07 2.88
CA VAL A 168 -2.59 -3.71 2.32
C VAL A 168 -3.73 -2.93 2.96
N ALA A 169 -4.93 -3.52 3.01
CA ALA A 169 -6.09 -2.89 3.64
C ALA A 169 -5.86 -2.65 5.15
N GLY A 170 -5.27 -3.63 5.85
CA GLY A 170 -4.94 -3.51 7.28
C GLY A 170 -3.99 -2.36 7.56
N LEU A 171 -2.92 -2.22 6.77
CA LEU A 171 -1.97 -1.10 6.91
C LEU A 171 -2.63 0.24 6.57
N PHE A 172 -3.44 0.29 5.51
CA PHE A 172 -4.19 1.49 5.13
C PHE A 172 -5.10 1.94 6.26
N PHE A 173 -5.92 1.05 6.83
CA PHE A 173 -6.82 1.41 7.94
C PHE A 173 -6.05 1.74 9.22
N ALA A 174 -4.96 1.04 9.53
CA ALA A 174 -4.13 1.34 10.70
C ALA A 174 -3.45 2.72 10.60
N THR A 175 -3.13 3.18 9.40
CA THR A 175 -2.54 4.52 9.20
C THR A 175 -3.59 5.63 9.12
N SER A 176 -4.86 5.30 8.87
CA SER A 176 -5.96 6.27 8.78
C SER A 176 -6.64 6.53 10.13
N ALA A 177 -6.39 5.72 11.14
CA ALA A 177 -6.94 5.84 12.48
C ALA A 177 -6.20 6.88 13.33
#